data_0b5052f94e4467df49e6be65941233a5
#
_entry.id   0b5052f94e4467df49e6be65941233a5
#
_cell.length_a   1.000
_cell.length_b   1.000
_cell.length_c   1.000
_cell.angle_alpha   90.00
_cell.angle_beta   90.00
_cell.angle_gamma   90.00
#
_symmetry.space_group_name_H-M   'P 1'
#
loop_
_entity.id
_entity.type
_entity.pdbx_description
1 polymer ?
#
loop_
_entity_poly.entity_id
_entity_poly.type
_entity_poly.pdbx_seq_one_letter_code
_entity_poly.pdbx_strand_id
1 'polypeptide(L)'
;MSERSLLTLSDGVTLCVHAWGPADAPVTVVLVHGWCLHRRTWHNQVAALLKSPEPPRIIAYDARGHGRSGSTQRGSATLGQLGDDLAEVLRRLVPRGPVVLAGHSMGGMTIMEYAHGHPVEFAERVAGLLFVSTTAEGTAHTQYGLPPRLAALMRAGETLGAGLLARSGAWRPHRALLPALRPAVRWLLFGDEYEDAALKMTIKSVGRTTLRSIGGFRTSIGEQQRLDTLARLGDVPAAVLVGDRDRLTPPACAEGIADALPGTELTVFPGAGHMLILERHAEVSAALVGIVERARASTPGERHRRVKRARRAGAIGRAA
;
A
#
# COMPACT_ATOMS: atom_id res chain seq x y z
N MET A 1 -13.70 -2.36 -20.39
CA MET A 1 -13.12 -3.73 -20.53
C MET A 1 -12.23 -4.01 -19.33
N SER A 2 -12.10 -5.28 -18.92
CA SER A 2 -11.16 -5.68 -17.87
C SER A 2 -10.19 -6.71 -18.45
N GLU A 3 -8.90 -6.53 -18.17
CA GLU A 3 -7.84 -7.40 -18.70
C GLU A 3 -7.01 -7.93 -17.54
N ARG A 4 -6.73 -9.23 -17.56
CA ARG A 4 -5.82 -9.87 -16.61
C ARG A 4 -4.61 -10.39 -17.35
N SER A 5 -3.43 -10.01 -16.85
CA SER A 5 -2.16 -10.39 -17.45
C SER A 5 -1.16 -10.85 -16.38
N LEU A 6 -0.06 -11.38 -16.84
CA LEU A 6 1.11 -11.74 -16.03
C LEU A 6 2.27 -10.84 -16.45
N LEU A 7 2.91 -10.21 -15.48
CA LEU A 7 4.10 -9.39 -15.66
C LEU A 7 5.29 -10.08 -15.02
N THR A 8 6.22 -10.59 -15.80
CA THR A 8 7.47 -11.14 -15.26
C THR A 8 8.46 -10.00 -15.04
N LEU A 9 8.87 -9.79 -13.79
CA LEU A 9 9.85 -8.78 -13.39
C LEU A 9 11.27 -9.18 -13.82
N SER A 10 12.19 -8.22 -13.74
CA SER A 10 13.60 -8.39 -14.13
C SER A 10 14.31 -9.49 -13.33
N ASP A 11 13.88 -9.74 -12.08
CA ASP A 11 14.40 -10.81 -11.22
C ASP A 11 13.70 -12.18 -11.45
N GLY A 12 12.80 -12.27 -12.44
CA GLY A 12 12.08 -13.49 -12.80
C GLY A 12 10.80 -13.74 -12.00
N VAL A 13 10.45 -12.93 -10.99
CA VAL A 13 9.18 -13.06 -10.27
C VAL A 13 8.04 -12.58 -11.16
N THR A 14 6.98 -13.37 -11.26
CA THR A 14 5.81 -13.03 -12.08
C THR A 14 4.71 -12.45 -11.20
N LEU A 15 4.26 -11.24 -11.52
CA LEU A 15 3.13 -10.59 -10.87
C LEU A 15 1.83 -10.84 -11.63
N CYS A 16 0.75 -11.12 -10.90
CA CYS A 16 -0.59 -11.17 -11.45
C CYS A 16 -1.21 -9.77 -11.43
N VAL A 17 -1.38 -9.19 -12.61
CA VAL A 17 -1.91 -7.84 -12.81
C VAL A 17 -3.34 -7.90 -13.33
N HIS A 18 -4.14 -6.91 -12.98
CA HIS A 18 -5.45 -6.68 -13.54
C HIS A 18 -5.61 -5.21 -13.88
N ALA A 19 -6.03 -4.92 -15.10
CA ALA A 19 -6.28 -3.57 -15.59
C ALA A 19 -7.76 -3.40 -15.96
N TRP A 20 -8.28 -2.17 -15.75
CA TRP A 20 -9.63 -1.75 -16.11
C TRP A 20 -9.60 -0.34 -16.67
N GLY A 21 -10.71 0.06 -17.30
CA GLY A 21 -10.87 1.38 -17.90
C GLY A 21 -10.19 1.52 -19.26
N PRO A 22 -10.29 2.72 -19.89
CA PRO A 22 -9.67 3.00 -21.18
C PRO A 22 -8.13 2.96 -21.09
N ALA A 23 -7.49 2.39 -22.10
CA ALA A 23 -6.02 2.29 -22.12
C ALA A 23 -5.36 3.66 -22.35
N ASP A 24 -6.06 4.57 -22.99
CA ASP A 24 -5.66 5.94 -23.34
C ASP A 24 -6.18 6.99 -22.35
N ALA A 25 -6.73 6.58 -21.20
CA ALA A 25 -7.19 7.52 -20.18
C ALA A 25 -6.08 8.50 -19.76
N PRO A 26 -6.40 9.78 -19.54
CA PRO A 26 -5.41 10.82 -19.25
C PRO A 26 -4.68 10.61 -17.90
N VAL A 27 -5.25 9.83 -17.00
CA VAL A 27 -4.68 9.48 -15.68
C VAL A 27 -4.77 7.98 -15.48
N THR A 28 -3.72 7.38 -14.94
CA THR A 28 -3.74 6.00 -14.47
C THR A 28 -3.74 5.95 -12.94
N VAL A 29 -4.63 5.15 -12.35
CA VAL A 29 -4.63 4.83 -10.91
C VAL A 29 -3.97 3.48 -10.70
N VAL A 30 -2.98 3.41 -9.81
CA VAL A 30 -2.36 2.15 -9.40
C VAL A 30 -2.69 1.85 -7.94
N LEU A 31 -3.31 0.70 -7.70
CA LEU A 31 -3.81 0.26 -6.40
C LEU A 31 -2.88 -0.79 -5.80
N VAL A 32 -2.26 -0.47 -4.65
CA VAL A 32 -1.28 -1.31 -3.96
C VAL A 32 -1.87 -1.83 -2.66
N HIS A 33 -1.99 -3.16 -2.55
CA HIS A 33 -2.64 -3.82 -1.40
C HIS A 33 -1.71 -3.99 -0.20
N GLY A 34 -2.29 -4.27 0.97
CA GLY A 34 -1.60 -4.51 2.23
C GLY A 34 -0.99 -5.91 2.38
N TRP A 35 -0.20 -6.08 3.44
CA TRP A 35 0.41 -7.36 3.81
C TRP A 35 -0.65 -8.45 4.03
N CYS A 36 -0.37 -9.66 3.55
CA CYS A 36 -1.29 -10.81 3.58
C CYS A 36 -2.61 -10.60 2.83
N LEU A 37 -2.73 -9.55 2.01
CA LEU A 37 -3.88 -9.26 1.17
C LEU A 37 -3.61 -9.60 -0.31
N HIS A 38 -4.47 -9.14 -1.19
CA HIS A 38 -4.30 -9.23 -2.64
C HIS A 38 -5.13 -8.13 -3.34
N ARG A 39 -4.87 -7.86 -4.63
CA ARG A 39 -5.48 -6.77 -5.42
C ARG A 39 -7.01 -6.66 -5.32
N ARG A 40 -7.74 -7.78 -5.07
CA ARG A 40 -9.21 -7.78 -4.99
C ARG A 40 -9.75 -7.08 -3.74
N THR A 41 -8.92 -6.75 -2.77
CA THR A 41 -9.36 -5.94 -1.62
C THR A 41 -9.76 -4.53 -2.02
N TRP A 42 -9.32 -4.06 -3.19
CA TRP A 42 -9.68 -2.78 -3.79
C TRP A 42 -10.93 -2.82 -4.68
N HIS A 43 -11.74 -3.89 -4.65
CA HIS A 43 -12.85 -4.09 -5.61
C HIS A 43 -13.91 -2.98 -5.57
N ASN A 44 -14.20 -2.42 -4.38
CA ASN A 44 -15.16 -1.33 -4.22
C ASN A 44 -14.64 -0.04 -4.87
N GLN A 45 -13.36 0.30 -4.67
CA GLN A 45 -12.71 1.48 -5.24
C GLN A 45 -12.61 1.37 -6.76
N VAL A 46 -12.30 0.18 -7.28
CA VAL A 46 -12.34 -0.09 -8.73
C VAL A 46 -13.75 0.15 -9.29
N ALA A 47 -14.79 -0.37 -8.61
CA ALA A 47 -16.16 -0.18 -9.05
C ALA A 47 -16.59 1.29 -9.03
N ALA A 48 -16.17 2.05 -8.03
CA ALA A 48 -16.45 3.48 -7.92
C ALA A 48 -15.75 4.29 -9.02
N LEU A 49 -14.46 4.05 -9.27
CA LEU A 49 -13.70 4.72 -10.32
C LEU A 49 -14.26 4.45 -11.72
N LEU A 50 -14.74 3.23 -11.98
CA LEU A 50 -15.36 2.88 -13.27
C LEU A 50 -16.73 3.53 -13.49
N LYS A 51 -17.38 4.00 -12.43
CA LYS A 51 -18.65 4.76 -12.51
C LYS A 51 -18.44 6.26 -12.70
N SER A 52 -17.20 6.75 -12.63
CA SER A 52 -16.91 8.17 -12.87
C SER A 52 -17.31 8.55 -14.31
N PRO A 53 -17.73 9.80 -14.58
CA PRO A 53 -18.05 10.29 -15.92
C PRO A 53 -16.90 10.03 -16.93
N GLU A 54 -15.67 10.19 -16.46
CA GLU A 54 -14.45 9.90 -17.21
C GLU A 54 -13.62 8.87 -16.42
N PRO A 55 -13.83 7.56 -16.63
CA PRO A 55 -13.10 6.55 -15.88
C PRO A 55 -11.59 6.62 -16.14
N PRO A 56 -10.73 6.61 -15.11
CA PRO A 56 -9.30 6.48 -15.32
C PRO A 56 -8.93 5.08 -15.80
N ARG A 57 -7.74 4.90 -16.33
CA ARG A 57 -7.12 3.58 -16.37
C ARG A 57 -6.79 3.15 -14.94
N ILE A 58 -7.15 1.92 -14.57
CA ILE A 58 -6.92 1.39 -13.22
C ILE A 58 -6.05 0.15 -13.35
N ILE A 59 -4.99 0.07 -12.56
CA ILE A 59 -4.12 -1.10 -12.46
C ILE A 59 -4.06 -1.52 -11.00
N ALA A 60 -4.31 -2.81 -10.74
CA ALA A 60 -4.05 -3.43 -9.46
C ALA A 60 -3.31 -4.75 -9.67
N TYR A 61 -2.32 -5.02 -8.84
CA TYR A 61 -1.53 -6.25 -8.93
C TYR A 61 -1.45 -6.95 -7.58
N ASP A 62 -1.21 -8.25 -7.59
CA ASP A 62 -0.82 -8.99 -6.39
C ASP A 62 0.69 -8.82 -6.23
N ALA A 63 1.15 -8.31 -5.09
CA ALA A 63 2.57 -8.19 -4.78
C ALA A 63 3.25 -9.58 -4.76
N ARG A 64 4.55 -9.62 -4.94
CA ARG A 64 5.33 -10.87 -4.86
C ARG A 64 4.98 -11.66 -3.59
N GLY A 65 4.79 -12.96 -3.74
CA GLY A 65 4.41 -13.88 -2.66
C GLY A 65 2.96 -13.79 -2.19
N HIS A 66 2.13 -12.93 -2.79
CA HIS A 66 0.73 -12.75 -2.48
C HIS A 66 -0.20 -13.19 -3.62
N GLY A 67 -1.43 -13.50 -3.27
CA GLY A 67 -2.50 -13.75 -4.23
C GLY A 67 -2.16 -14.81 -5.26
N ARG A 68 -2.07 -14.42 -6.53
CA ARG A 68 -1.72 -15.25 -7.68
C ARG A 68 -0.34 -14.95 -8.24
N SER A 69 0.41 -14.05 -7.63
CA SER A 69 1.79 -13.77 -8.03
C SER A 69 2.74 -14.87 -7.61
N GLY A 70 3.90 -14.89 -8.23
CA GLY A 70 5.01 -15.76 -7.92
C GLY A 70 5.52 -15.54 -6.49
N SER A 71 6.17 -16.55 -5.94
CA SER A 71 6.74 -16.50 -4.58
C SER A 71 7.91 -15.53 -4.51
N THR A 72 8.11 -14.92 -3.34
CA THR A 72 9.34 -14.18 -3.05
C THR A 72 10.55 -15.11 -3.11
N GLN A 73 11.65 -14.62 -3.66
CA GLN A 73 12.95 -15.27 -3.53
C GLN A 73 13.49 -15.10 -2.10
N ARG A 74 14.48 -15.89 -1.72
CA ARG A 74 15.11 -15.77 -0.40
C ARG A 74 15.77 -14.39 -0.29
N GLY A 75 15.48 -13.63 0.76
CA GLY A 75 16.00 -12.27 0.97
C GLY A 75 15.26 -11.15 0.22
N SER A 76 14.32 -11.46 -0.70
CA SER A 76 13.60 -10.42 -1.47
C SER A 76 12.23 -10.02 -0.88
N ALA A 77 11.89 -10.51 0.33
CA ALA A 77 10.68 -10.09 1.03
C ALA A 77 10.95 -8.81 1.84
N THR A 78 11.26 -7.72 1.16
CA THR A 78 11.54 -6.41 1.74
C THR A 78 10.67 -5.33 1.12
N LEU A 79 10.42 -4.25 1.86
CA LEU A 79 9.66 -3.10 1.35
C LEU A 79 10.42 -2.39 0.22
N GLY A 80 11.76 -2.30 0.31
CA GLY A 80 12.59 -1.74 -0.77
C GLY A 80 12.38 -2.49 -2.07
N GLN A 81 12.37 -3.85 -2.03
CA GLN A 81 12.08 -4.65 -3.22
C GLN A 81 10.65 -4.41 -3.75
N LEU A 82 9.65 -4.20 -2.88
CA LEU A 82 8.31 -3.83 -3.34
C LEU A 82 8.29 -2.45 -4.01
N GLY A 83 9.11 -1.52 -3.55
CA GLY A 83 9.30 -0.22 -4.20
C GLY A 83 9.88 -0.35 -5.60
N ASP A 84 10.89 -1.20 -5.78
CA ASP A 84 11.49 -1.53 -7.08
C ASP A 84 10.49 -2.24 -8.00
N ASP A 85 9.69 -3.17 -7.46
CA ASP A 85 8.62 -3.84 -8.21
C ASP A 85 7.59 -2.83 -8.72
N LEU A 86 7.17 -1.87 -7.87
CA LEU A 86 6.25 -0.82 -8.27
C LEU A 86 6.85 0.07 -9.37
N ALA A 87 8.12 0.42 -9.27
CA ALA A 87 8.83 1.15 -10.33
C ALA A 87 8.79 0.38 -11.66
N GLU A 88 9.06 -0.92 -11.64
CA GLU A 88 9.01 -1.75 -12.84
C GLU A 88 7.59 -1.90 -13.41
N VAL A 89 6.57 -2.07 -12.54
CA VAL A 89 5.15 -2.06 -12.94
C VAL A 89 4.81 -0.76 -13.66
N LEU A 90 5.21 0.39 -13.12
CA LEU A 90 4.96 1.69 -13.73
C LEU A 90 5.66 1.85 -15.08
N ARG A 91 6.94 1.51 -15.17
CA ARG A 91 7.70 1.62 -16.43
C ARG A 91 7.12 0.76 -17.55
N ARG A 92 6.64 -0.44 -17.22
CA ARG A 92 6.19 -1.41 -18.23
C ARG A 92 4.73 -1.33 -18.59
N LEU A 93 3.86 -0.97 -17.63
CA LEU A 93 2.41 -0.96 -17.84
C LEU A 93 1.83 0.46 -17.98
N VAL A 94 2.54 1.46 -17.49
CA VAL A 94 2.16 2.87 -17.55
C VAL A 94 3.35 3.71 -18.03
N PRO A 95 3.86 3.53 -19.24
CA PRO A 95 5.09 4.21 -19.69
C PRO A 95 4.95 5.72 -19.79
N ARG A 96 3.74 6.25 -19.87
CA ARG A 96 3.49 7.68 -20.07
C ARG A 96 2.31 8.15 -19.21
N GLY A 97 2.22 9.47 -19.00
CA GLY A 97 1.10 10.14 -18.33
C GLY A 97 1.22 10.17 -16.80
N PRO A 98 0.38 10.98 -16.16
CA PRO A 98 0.31 11.10 -14.70
C PRO A 98 -0.28 9.86 -14.05
N VAL A 99 0.22 9.55 -12.85
CA VAL A 99 -0.19 8.39 -12.06
C VAL A 99 -0.71 8.85 -10.69
N VAL A 100 -1.84 8.32 -10.28
CA VAL A 100 -2.31 8.37 -8.90
C VAL A 100 -1.98 7.03 -8.24
N LEU A 101 -1.27 7.08 -7.11
CA LEU A 101 -0.93 5.90 -6.33
C LEU A 101 -1.82 5.82 -5.10
N ALA A 102 -2.51 4.71 -4.91
CA ALA A 102 -3.30 4.44 -3.71
C ALA A 102 -2.78 3.18 -3.02
N GLY A 103 -2.37 3.33 -1.75
CA GLY A 103 -1.77 2.26 -0.96
C GLY A 103 -2.49 2.02 0.35
N HIS A 104 -2.82 0.75 0.63
CA HIS A 104 -3.35 0.31 1.91
C HIS A 104 -2.26 -0.40 2.71
N SER A 105 -2.02 0.02 3.95
CA SER A 105 -1.09 -0.63 4.88
C SER A 105 0.32 -0.77 4.23
N MET A 106 0.87 -1.98 4.12
CA MET A 106 2.11 -2.27 3.38
C MET A 106 2.12 -1.65 1.97
N GLY A 107 0.97 -1.48 1.31
CA GLY A 107 0.89 -0.81 0.02
C GLY A 107 1.25 0.67 0.06
N GLY A 108 0.89 1.37 1.14
CA GLY A 108 1.35 2.74 1.40
C GLY A 108 2.85 2.80 1.65
N MET A 109 3.37 1.86 2.44
CA MET A 109 4.82 1.70 2.67
C MET A 109 5.57 1.44 1.36
N THR A 110 5.03 0.60 0.47
CA THR A 110 5.58 0.34 -0.87
C THR A 110 5.69 1.62 -1.70
N ILE A 111 4.67 2.49 -1.67
CA ILE A 111 4.69 3.78 -2.36
C ILE A 111 5.79 4.68 -1.80
N MET A 112 6.00 4.71 -0.49
CA MET A 112 7.07 5.47 0.16
C MET A 112 8.45 4.94 -0.21
N GLU A 113 8.62 3.61 -0.33
CA GLU A 113 9.88 3.00 -0.80
C GLU A 113 10.15 3.33 -2.27
N TYR A 114 9.13 3.31 -3.12
CA TYR A 114 9.26 3.77 -4.50
C TYR A 114 9.70 5.24 -4.58
N ALA A 115 9.10 6.11 -3.77
CA ALA A 115 9.50 7.51 -3.69
C ALA A 115 10.95 7.69 -3.22
N HIS A 116 11.40 6.84 -2.28
CA HIS A 116 12.76 6.85 -1.75
C HIS A 116 13.79 6.36 -2.77
N GLY A 117 13.55 5.20 -3.37
CA GLY A 117 14.46 4.55 -4.31
C GLY A 117 14.50 5.22 -5.68
N HIS A 118 13.38 5.82 -6.12
CA HIS A 118 13.20 6.39 -7.46
C HIS A 118 12.66 7.83 -7.44
N PRO A 119 13.31 8.78 -6.71
CA PRO A 119 12.74 10.09 -6.42
C PRO A 119 12.49 10.95 -7.67
N VAL A 120 13.32 10.84 -8.69
CA VAL A 120 13.15 11.59 -9.94
C VAL A 120 11.97 11.04 -10.73
N GLU A 121 11.90 9.72 -10.93
CA GLU A 121 10.79 9.06 -11.62
C GLU A 121 9.46 9.30 -10.90
N PHE A 122 9.48 9.25 -9.56
CA PHE A 122 8.32 9.58 -8.74
C PHE A 122 7.84 11.01 -9.00
N ALA A 123 8.75 12.01 -8.94
CA ALA A 123 8.41 13.41 -9.15
C ALA A 123 7.89 13.70 -10.56
N GLU A 124 8.37 12.97 -11.56
CA GLU A 124 7.93 13.08 -12.96
C GLU A 124 6.52 12.51 -13.18
N ARG A 125 6.19 11.45 -12.49
CA ARG A 125 5.05 10.61 -12.80
C ARG A 125 3.87 10.75 -11.83
N VAL A 126 4.15 10.89 -10.53
CA VAL A 126 3.10 10.84 -9.51
C VAL A 126 2.39 12.19 -9.41
N ALA A 127 1.09 12.17 -9.67
CA ALA A 127 0.22 13.33 -9.66
C ALA A 127 -0.78 13.35 -8.48
N GLY A 128 -0.85 12.28 -7.70
CA GLY A 128 -1.69 12.20 -6.53
C GLY A 128 -1.39 10.96 -5.69
N LEU A 129 -1.66 11.05 -4.38
CA LEU A 129 -1.39 10.02 -3.38
C LEU A 129 -2.61 9.78 -2.50
N LEU A 130 -2.95 8.51 -2.28
CA LEU A 130 -3.91 8.10 -1.25
C LEU A 130 -3.23 7.07 -0.34
N PHE A 131 -3.08 7.40 0.93
CA PHE A 131 -2.59 6.52 1.97
C PHE A 131 -3.74 6.09 2.87
N VAL A 132 -3.96 4.79 3.01
CA VAL A 132 -5.05 4.24 3.83
C VAL A 132 -4.49 3.28 4.85
N SER A 133 -4.73 3.54 6.15
CA SER A 133 -4.31 2.68 7.25
C SER A 133 -2.84 2.24 7.11
N THR A 134 -1.90 3.19 7.04
CA THR A 134 -0.48 2.94 6.81
C THR A 134 0.41 3.77 7.73
N THR A 135 1.71 3.55 7.70
CA THR A 135 2.70 4.27 8.50
C THR A 135 3.98 4.53 7.71
N ALA A 136 4.72 5.55 8.11
CA ALA A 136 6.07 5.85 7.61
C ALA A 136 7.17 5.48 8.61
N GLU A 137 6.81 5.00 9.82
CA GLU A 137 7.72 4.77 10.97
C GLU A 137 7.68 3.32 11.47
N GLY A 138 7.40 2.38 10.59
CA GLY A 138 7.38 0.96 10.92
C GLY A 138 6.36 0.62 12.01
N THR A 139 6.83 0.05 13.11
CA THR A 139 5.98 -0.32 14.26
C THR A 139 6.11 0.60 15.47
N ALA A 140 6.62 1.82 15.29
CA ALA A 140 6.85 2.77 16.39
C ALA A 140 5.58 3.02 17.23
N HIS A 141 4.43 3.20 16.57
CA HIS A 141 3.14 3.47 17.21
C HIS A 141 2.25 2.24 17.38
N THR A 142 2.69 1.03 16.95
CA THR A 142 1.88 -0.18 17.01
C THR A 142 1.79 -0.73 18.44
N GLN A 143 0.62 -0.64 19.04
CA GLN A 143 0.36 -1.15 20.39
C GLN A 143 -0.69 -2.26 20.43
N TYR A 144 -1.31 -2.63 19.31
CA TYR A 144 -2.37 -3.65 19.19
C TYR A 144 -3.60 -3.41 20.10
N GLY A 145 -3.79 -2.19 20.62
CA GLY A 145 -4.78 -1.92 21.65
C GLY A 145 -4.46 -2.57 23.01
N LEU A 146 -3.20 -2.88 23.28
CA LEU A 146 -2.70 -3.52 24.51
C LEU A 146 -1.86 -2.55 25.33
N PRO A 147 -1.74 -2.77 26.66
CA PRO A 147 -0.76 -2.06 27.47
C PRO A 147 0.66 -2.21 26.93
N PRO A 148 1.56 -1.18 27.09
CA PRO A 148 2.86 -1.15 26.42
C PRO A 148 3.74 -2.38 26.61
N ARG A 149 3.76 -2.96 27.82
CA ARG A 149 4.52 -4.19 28.13
C ARG A 149 4.02 -5.40 27.36
N LEU A 150 2.69 -5.58 27.25
CA LEU A 150 2.08 -6.69 26.49
C LEU A 150 2.26 -6.48 24.97
N ALA A 151 2.15 -5.25 24.50
CA ALA A 151 2.43 -4.92 23.11
C ALA A 151 3.89 -5.20 22.73
N ALA A 152 4.85 -4.89 23.62
CA ALA A 152 6.27 -5.21 23.40
C ALA A 152 6.51 -6.72 23.33
N LEU A 153 5.90 -7.49 24.25
CA LEU A 153 5.98 -8.97 24.23
C LEU A 153 5.38 -9.54 22.95
N MET A 154 4.21 -9.04 22.52
CA MET A 154 3.58 -9.47 21.28
C MET A 154 4.47 -9.18 20.06
N ARG A 155 5.05 -7.98 19.95
CA ARG A 155 5.99 -7.64 18.87
C ARG A 155 7.23 -8.55 18.85
N ALA A 156 7.80 -8.85 20.02
CA ALA A 156 8.93 -9.77 20.13
C ALA A 156 8.57 -11.19 19.65
N GLY A 157 7.40 -11.69 20.06
CA GLY A 157 6.88 -12.99 19.60
C GLY A 157 6.63 -13.04 18.11
N GLU A 158 6.04 -11.97 17.54
CA GLU A 158 5.85 -11.84 16.08
C GLU A 158 7.18 -11.83 15.33
N THR A 159 8.18 -11.10 15.81
CA THR A 159 9.50 -11.03 15.16
C THR A 159 10.20 -12.39 15.16
N LEU A 160 10.13 -13.12 16.29
CA LEU A 160 10.68 -14.47 16.39
C LEU A 160 9.94 -15.45 15.44
N GLY A 161 8.60 -15.44 15.47
CA GLY A 161 7.76 -16.26 14.60
C GLY A 161 7.97 -15.92 13.12
N ALA A 162 8.10 -14.64 12.80
CA ALA A 162 8.39 -14.17 11.45
C ALA A 162 9.72 -14.71 10.92
N GLY A 163 10.77 -14.72 11.75
CA GLY A 163 12.08 -15.29 11.39
C GLY A 163 12.00 -16.78 11.04
N LEU A 164 11.16 -17.55 11.74
CA LEU A 164 10.93 -18.95 11.42
C LEU A 164 10.14 -19.11 10.10
N LEU A 165 9.07 -18.33 9.92
CA LEU A 165 8.26 -18.36 8.71
C LEU A 165 9.06 -17.90 7.46
N ALA A 166 9.94 -16.91 7.60
CA ALA A 166 10.80 -16.44 6.49
C ALA A 166 11.72 -17.53 5.94
N ARG A 167 12.10 -18.51 6.77
CA ARG A 167 12.91 -19.69 6.40
C ARG A 167 12.07 -20.79 5.76
N SER A 168 10.75 -20.76 5.93
CA SER A 168 9.85 -21.80 5.50
C SER A 168 9.73 -21.82 3.98
N GLY A 169 9.73 -22.07 3.00
CA GLY A 169 9.60 -22.04 1.57
C GLY A 169 8.35 -21.31 1.07
N ALA A 170 7.95 -21.63 -0.13
CA ALA A 170 6.79 -21.07 -0.81
C ALA A 170 5.44 -21.69 -0.36
N TRP A 171 5.44 -22.39 0.75
CA TRP A 171 4.25 -23.00 1.32
C TRP A 171 3.23 -21.94 1.73
N ARG A 172 1.94 -22.30 1.65
CA ARG A 172 0.83 -21.44 2.04
C ARG A 172 0.08 -22.06 3.22
N PRO A 173 -0.55 -21.25 4.08
CA PRO A 173 -1.39 -21.79 5.17
C PRO A 173 -2.46 -22.73 4.60
N HIS A 174 -2.64 -23.87 5.27
CA HIS A 174 -3.64 -24.85 4.85
C HIS A 174 -5.05 -24.31 5.06
N ARG A 175 -5.93 -24.50 4.09
CA ARG A 175 -7.29 -23.93 4.08
C ARG A 175 -8.11 -24.30 5.32
N ALA A 176 -7.94 -25.51 5.85
CA ALA A 176 -8.64 -25.98 7.03
C ALA A 176 -8.29 -25.18 8.31
N LEU A 177 -7.13 -24.53 8.36
CA LEU A 177 -6.69 -23.74 9.52
C LEU A 177 -7.19 -22.28 9.47
N LEU A 178 -7.59 -21.79 8.29
CA LEU A 178 -7.99 -20.41 8.11
C LEU A 178 -9.19 -19.98 8.98
N PRO A 179 -10.25 -20.80 9.18
CA PRO A 179 -11.36 -20.42 10.05
C PRO A 179 -10.95 -20.14 11.50
N ALA A 180 -9.91 -20.81 12.01
CA ALA A 180 -9.39 -20.58 13.35
C ALA A 180 -8.76 -19.19 13.53
N LEU A 181 -8.37 -18.51 12.43
CA LEU A 181 -7.86 -17.15 12.46
C LEU A 181 -8.95 -16.09 12.66
N ARG A 182 -10.23 -16.47 12.53
CA ARG A 182 -11.36 -15.53 12.52
C ARG A 182 -11.39 -14.60 13.73
N PRO A 183 -11.28 -15.06 14.99
CA PRO A 183 -11.32 -14.17 16.16
C PRO A 183 -10.15 -13.18 16.18
N ALA A 184 -8.94 -13.65 15.87
CA ALA A 184 -7.73 -12.81 15.83
C ALA A 184 -7.77 -11.77 14.72
N VAL A 185 -8.14 -12.17 13.50
CA VAL A 185 -8.28 -11.26 12.34
C VAL A 185 -9.38 -10.22 12.61
N ARG A 186 -10.54 -10.65 13.17
CA ARG A 186 -11.61 -9.74 13.56
C ARG A 186 -11.13 -8.69 14.57
N TRP A 187 -10.51 -9.17 15.64
CA TRP A 187 -10.04 -8.28 16.72
C TRP A 187 -8.94 -7.32 16.23
N LEU A 188 -7.99 -7.81 15.43
CA LEU A 188 -6.82 -7.04 15.06
C LEU A 188 -7.09 -6.04 13.93
N LEU A 189 -7.94 -6.42 12.95
CA LEU A 189 -8.04 -5.70 11.69
C LEU A 189 -9.35 -4.94 11.49
N PHE A 190 -10.41 -5.25 12.24
CA PHE A 190 -11.71 -4.63 12.03
C PHE A 190 -12.15 -3.79 13.23
N GLY A 191 -12.83 -2.69 12.93
CA GLY A 191 -13.45 -1.80 13.91
C GLY A 191 -14.78 -2.34 14.46
N ASP A 192 -15.65 -1.42 14.87
CA ASP A 192 -16.90 -1.77 15.54
C ASP A 192 -17.92 -2.38 14.57
N GLU A 193 -18.01 -1.83 13.36
CA GLU A 193 -18.91 -2.27 12.29
C GLU A 193 -18.14 -2.79 11.08
N TYR A 194 -18.54 -3.96 10.58
CA TYR A 194 -17.94 -4.58 9.40
C TYR A 194 -18.87 -5.61 8.76
N GLU A 195 -18.72 -5.81 7.48
CA GLU A 195 -19.42 -6.88 6.77
C GLU A 195 -18.70 -8.23 6.94
N ASP A 196 -19.46 -9.29 7.21
CA ASP A 196 -18.90 -10.65 7.34
C ASP A 196 -18.19 -11.12 6.04
N ALA A 197 -18.64 -10.63 4.89
CA ALA A 197 -18.01 -10.88 3.60
C ALA A 197 -16.58 -10.29 3.54
N ALA A 198 -16.37 -9.10 4.11
CA ALA A 198 -15.07 -8.44 4.20
C ALA A 198 -14.10 -9.25 5.08
N LEU A 199 -14.56 -9.70 6.26
CA LEU A 199 -13.78 -10.55 7.16
C LEU A 199 -13.41 -11.89 6.50
N LYS A 200 -14.36 -12.54 5.83
CA LYS A 200 -14.11 -13.79 5.08
C LYS A 200 -13.11 -13.59 3.94
N MET A 201 -13.19 -12.46 3.21
CA MET A 201 -12.25 -12.14 2.15
C MET A 201 -10.84 -11.94 2.72
N THR A 202 -10.70 -11.22 3.82
CA THR A 202 -9.42 -10.97 4.51
C THR A 202 -8.78 -12.28 4.95
N ILE A 203 -9.50 -13.16 5.63
CA ILE A 203 -9.02 -14.48 6.05
C ILE A 203 -8.57 -15.34 4.85
N LYS A 204 -9.36 -15.36 3.77
CA LYS A 204 -8.99 -16.09 2.54
C LYS A 204 -7.75 -15.54 1.88
N SER A 205 -7.47 -14.24 2.06
CA SER A 205 -6.28 -13.59 1.50
C SER A 205 -5.01 -14.09 2.20
N VAL A 206 -5.04 -14.26 3.51
CA VAL A 206 -3.94 -14.87 4.28
C VAL A 206 -3.55 -16.23 3.70
N GLY A 207 -4.54 -17.09 3.40
CA GLY A 207 -4.30 -18.40 2.79
C GLY A 207 -3.73 -18.38 1.37
N ARG A 208 -3.63 -17.20 0.75
CA ARG A 208 -3.03 -16.97 -0.57
C ARG A 208 -1.65 -16.33 -0.50
N THR A 209 -1.14 -16.08 0.69
CA THR A 209 0.19 -15.52 0.92
C THR A 209 1.15 -16.65 1.31
N THR A 210 2.36 -16.67 0.77
CA THR A 210 3.34 -17.68 1.14
C THR A 210 3.89 -17.43 2.56
N LEU A 211 4.20 -18.48 3.30
CA LEU A 211 4.75 -18.36 4.66
C LEU A 211 6.04 -17.54 4.68
N ARG A 212 6.89 -17.71 3.66
CA ARG A 212 8.09 -16.88 3.48
C ARG A 212 7.76 -15.39 3.38
N SER A 213 6.71 -15.02 2.65
CA SER A 213 6.29 -13.61 2.53
C SER A 213 5.63 -13.10 3.80
N ILE A 214 4.85 -13.95 4.50
CA ILE A 214 4.29 -13.60 5.81
C ILE A 214 5.42 -13.25 6.78
N GLY A 215 6.44 -14.09 6.89
CA GLY A 215 7.56 -13.84 7.79
C GLY A 215 8.53 -12.76 7.29
N GLY A 216 8.93 -12.82 6.02
CA GLY A 216 9.99 -11.97 5.48
C GLY A 216 9.65 -10.48 5.50
N PHE A 217 8.43 -10.11 5.10
CA PHE A 217 8.02 -8.70 5.11
C PHE A 217 7.89 -8.11 6.53
N ARG A 218 7.61 -8.93 7.55
CA ARG A 218 7.42 -8.46 8.93
C ARG A 218 8.61 -7.66 9.46
N THR A 219 9.81 -8.13 9.20
CA THR A 219 11.06 -7.43 9.62
C THR A 219 11.17 -6.08 8.92
N SER A 220 11.09 -6.07 7.60
CA SER A 220 11.20 -4.83 6.81
C SER A 220 10.10 -3.81 7.11
N ILE A 221 8.87 -4.28 7.38
CA ILE A 221 7.77 -3.42 7.86
C ILE A 221 8.14 -2.77 9.19
N GLY A 222 8.75 -3.53 10.12
CA GLY A 222 9.13 -3.02 11.44
C GLY A 222 10.23 -1.96 11.42
N GLU A 223 11.10 -2.01 10.42
CA GLU A 223 12.28 -1.17 10.28
C GLU A 223 12.08 0.07 9.40
N GLN A 224 10.91 0.22 8.78
CA GLN A 224 10.66 1.33 7.87
C GLN A 224 10.80 2.69 8.55
N GLN A 225 11.52 3.63 7.89
CA GLN A 225 11.65 5.03 8.29
C GLN A 225 11.63 5.92 7.05
N ARG A 226 10.50 6.59 6.75
CA ARG A 226 10.29 7.33 5.49
C ARG A 226 9.65 8.72 5.65
N LEU A 227 9.57 9.26 6.86
CA LEU A 227 9.09 10.63 7.09
C LEU A 227 9.93 11.65 6.32
N ASP A 228 11.27 11.52 6.35
CA ASP A 228 12.16 12.37 5.58
C ASP A 228 11.96 12.27 4.07
N THR A 229 11.56 11.09 3.58
CA THR A 229 11.21 10.91 2.16
C THR A 229 9.95 11.69 1.84
N LEU A 230 8.91 11.57 2.66
CA LEU A 230 7.65 12.29 2.48
C LEU A 230 7.85 13.81 2.50
N ALA A 231 8.66 14.35 3.43
CA ALA A 231 8.97 15.77 3.54
C ALA A 231 9.61 16.35 2.27
N ARG A 232 10.23 15.51 1.44
CA ARG A 232 10.89 15.92 0.18
C ARG A 232 10.00 15.85 -1.05
N LEU A 233 8.79 15.26 -0.97
CA LEU A 233 7.92 15.05 -2.14
C LEU A 233 7.34 16.35 -2.70
N GLY A 234 7.23 17.40 -1.88
CA GLY A 234 6.65 18.68 -2.28
C GLY A 234 5.13 18.61 -2.46
N ASP A 235 4.58 19.54 -3.23
CA ASP A 235 3.13 19.77 -3.35
C ASP A 235 2.46 18.70 -4.24
N VAL A 236 2.38 17.47 -3.77
CA VAL A 236 1.60 16.41 -4.41
C VAL A 236 0.23 16.34 -3.74
N PRO A 237 -0.89 16.45 -4.47
CA PRO A 237 -2.20 16.21 -3.89
C PRO A 237 -2.24 14.88 -3.15
N ALA A 238 -2.48 14.91 -1.84
CA ALA A 238 -2.45 13.73 -1.01
C ALA A 238 -3.62 13.69 -0.02
N ALA A 239 -4.07 12.48 0.30
CA ALA A 239 -4.97 12.23 1.41
C ALA A 239 -4.49 11.04 2.24
N VAL A 240 -4.66 11.12 3.55
CA VAL A 240 -4.37 10.06 4.51
C VAL A 240 -5.64 9.72 5.25
N LEU A 241 -6.04 8.46 5.21
CA LEU A 241 -7.26 7.97 5.82
C LEU A 241 -6.92 6.87 6.83
N VAL A 242 -7.49 6.96 8.03
CA VAL A 242 -7.26 6.00 9.11
C VAL A 242 -8.50 5.80 9.95
N GLY A 243 -8.69 4.59 10.50
CA GLY A 243 -9.71 4.32 11.51
C GLY A 243 -9.19 4.60 12.93
N ASP A 244 -10.03 5.12 13.83
CA ASP A 244 -9.65 5.35 15.23
C ASP A 244 -9.49 4.04 16.03
N ARG A 245 -9.99 2.92 15.50
CA ARG A 245 -9.84 1.56 16.05
C ARG A 245 -8.74 0.76 15.34
N ASP A 246 -7.92 1.38 14.49
CA ASP A 246 -6.79 0.70 13.86
C ASP A 246 -5.72 0.35 14.89
N ARG A 247 -5.55 -0.96 15.13
CA ARG A 247 -4.61 -1.50 16.12
C ARG A 247 -3.21 -1.76 15.56
N LEU A 248 -3.06 -1.73 14.23
CA LEU A 248 -1.77 -1.93 13.55
C LEU A 248 -1.10 -0.60 13.24
N THR A 249 -1.84 0.31 12.62
CA THR A 249 -1.38 1.65 12.24
C THR A 249 -2.35 2.70 12.80
N PRO A 250 -2.29 2.96 14.12
CA PRO A 250 -3.21 3.87 14.80
C PRO A 250 -3.10 5.30 14.26
N PRO A 251 -4.06 6.20 14.60
CA PRO A 251 -4.11 7.57 14.09
C PRO A 251 -2.77 8.32 14.14
N ALA A 252 -1.95 8.12 15.17
CA ALA A 252 -0.62 8.72 15.26
C ALA A 252 0.30 8.43 14.05
N CYS A 253 0.12 7.26 13.40
CA CYS A 253 0.85 6.93 12.16
C CYS A 253 0.42 7.83 10.99
N ALA A 254 -0.89 8.09 10.89
CA ALA A 254 -1.45 8.94 9.85
C ALA A 254 -1.13 10.42 10.09
N GLU A 255 -1.13 10.86 11.34
CA GLU A 255 -0.70 12.19 11.79
C GLU A 255 0.75 12.44 11.38
N GLY A 256 1.67 11.51 11.69
CA GLY A 256 3.07 11.62 11.28
C GLY A 256 3.27 11.73 9.76
N ILE A 257 2.45 11.03 8.96
CA ILE A 257 2.48 11.17 7.49
C ILE A 257 1.97 12.55 7.06
N ALA A 258 0.85 13.02 7.64
CA ALA A 258 0.27 14.32 7.30
C ALA A 258 1.19 15.49 7.68
N ASP A 259 1.87 15.40 8.83
CA ASP A 259 2.85 16.37 9.28
C ASP A 259 4.08 16.42 8.36
N ALA A 260 4.54 15.26 7.90
CA ALA A 260 5.70 15.17 7.01
C ALA A 260 5.40 15.59 5.57
N LEU A 261 4.14 15.47 5.10
CA LEU A 261 3.74 15.81 3.73
C LEU A 261 2.75 16.99 3.73
N PRO A 262 3.22 18.23 3.65
CA PRO A 262 2.39 19.42 3.72
C PRO A 262 1.28 19.45 2.67
N GLY A 263 0.09 19.94 3.07
CA GLY A 263 -1.09 19.99 2.19
C GLY A 263 -1.86 18.67 2.08
N THR A 264 -1.49 17.67 2.89
CA THR A 264 -2.21 16.39 2.96
C THR A 264 -3.53 16.54 3.73
N GLU A 265 -4.60 16.02 3.17
CA GLU A 265 -5.89 15.91 3.85
C GLU A 265 -5.88 14.68 4.77
N LEU A 266 -5.94 14.86 6.08
CA LEU A 266 -6.06 13.78 7.06
C LEU A 266 -7.52 13.60 7.47
N THR A 267 -8.00 12.36 7.39
CA THR A 267 -9.34 11.99 7.90
C THR A 267 -9.24 10.77 8.82
N VAL A 268 -9.75 10.92 10.05
CA VAL A 268 -9.88 9.84 11.02
C VAL A 268 -11.34 9.39 11.08
N PHE A 269 -11.61 8.10 10.87
CA PHE A 269 -12.95 7.54 10.82
C PHE A 269 -13.33 6.90 12.15
N PRO A 270 -14.36 7.41 12.86
CA PRO A 270 -14.81 6.84 14.10
C PRO A 270 -15.30 5.40 13.94
N GLY A 271 -14.96 4.54 14.88
CA GLY A 271 -15.37 3.13 14.93
C GLY A 271 -14.75 2.23 13.87
N ALA A 272 -13.93 2.74 12.95
CA ALA A 272 -13.32 1.96 11.88
C ALA A 272 -11.96 1.39 12.29
N GLY A 273 -11.62 0.20 11.75
CA GLY A 273 -10.36 -0.49 11.99
C GLY A 273 -9.36 -0.34 10.85
N HIS A 274 -8.45 -1.31 10.78
CA HIS A 274 -7.37 -1.36 9.79
C HIS A 274 -7.87 -1.66 8.37
N MET A 275 -8.98 -2.40 8.22
CA MET A 275 -9.52 -2.73 6.91
C MET A 275 -10.43 -1.62 6.35
N LEU A 276 -10.02 -0.37 6.54
CA LEU A 276 -10.79 0.83 6.18
C LEU A 276 -11.27 0.81 4.71
N ILE A 277 -10.47 0.28 3.79
CA ILE A 277 -10.84 0.10 2.37
C ILE A 277 -12.09 -0.78 2.16
N LEU A 278 -12.47 -1.57 3.15
CA LEU A 278 -13.65 -2.42 3.16
C LEU A 278 -14.72 -1.89 4.13
N GLU A 279 -14.33 -1.36 5.29
CA GLU A 279 -15.22 -0.87 6.34
C GLU A 279 -15.87 0.49 5.98
N ARG A 280 -15.13 1.38 5.35
CA ARG A 280 -15.55 2.72 4.89
C ARG A 280 -15.30 2.86 3.39
N HIS A 281 -15.72 1.84 2.64
CA HIS A 281 -15.42 1.75 1.22
C HIS A 281 -15.96 2.92 0.38
N ALA A 282 -17.08 3.52 0.77
CA ALA A 282 -17.69 4.65 0.07
C ALA A 282 -16.83 5.91 0.23
N GLU A 283 -16.42 6.22 1.45
CA GLU A 283 -15.60 7.39 1.78
C GLU A 283 -14.19 7.26 1.23
N VAL A 284 -13.57 6.09 1.32
CA VAL A 284 -12.26 5.81 0.68
C VAL A 284 -12.36 5.96 -0.83
N SER A 285 -13.47 5.51 -1.43
CA SER A 285 -13.69 5.68 -2.87
C SER A 285 -13.87 7.14 -3.26
N ALA A 286 -14.62 7.91 -2.48
CA ALA A 286 -14.83 9.34 -2.71
C ALA A 286 -13.51 10.12 -2.62
N ALA A 287 -12.68 9.84 -1.61
CA ALA A 287 -11.35 10.43 -1.47
C ALA A 287 -10.46 10.11 -2.69
N LEU A 288 -10.46 8.85 -3.14
CA LEU A 288 -9.69 8.44 -4.32
C LEU A 288 -10.17 9.14 -5.59
N VAL A 289 -11.47 9.28 -5.82
CA VAL A 289 -12.03 10.02 -6.95
C VAL A 289 -11.58 11.49 -6.89
N GLY A 290 -11.67 12.14 -5.73
CA GLY A 290 -11.21 13.52 -5.55
C GLY A 290 -9.71 13.70 -5.84
N ILE A 291 -8.86 12.74 -5.46
CA ILE A 291 -7.43 12.76 -5.84
C ILE A 291 -7.24 12.64 -7.35
N VAL A 292 -8.00 11.77 -8.02
CA VAL A 292 -7.94 11.62 -9.49
C VAL A 292 -8.34 12.92 -10.19
N GLU A 293 -9.38 13.61 -9.73
CA GLU A 293 -9.80 14.90 -10.28
C GLU A 293 -8.74 15.98 -10.10
N ARG A 294 -8.11 16.08 -8.93
CA ARG A 294 -6.98 17.00 -8.69
C ARG A 294 -5.76 16.65 -9.56
N ALA A 295 -5.48 15.36 -9.76
CA ALA A 295 -4.40 14.93 -10.64
C ALA A 295 -4.60 15.31 -12.11
N ARG A 296 -5.85 15.31 -12.58
CA ARG A 296 -6.22 15.79 -13.93
C ARG A 296 -6.01 17.29 -14.09
N ALA A 297 -6.37 18.07 -13.08
CA ALA A 297 -6.22 19.53 -13.09
C ALA A 297 -4.76 19.98 -12.95
N SER A 298 -3.83 19.12 -12.48
CA SER A 298 -2.43 19.47 -12.27
C SER A 298 -1.69 19.77 -13.57
N THR A 299 -1.02 20.93 -13.62
CA THR A 299 -0.34 21.41 -14.83
C THR A 299 1.03 20.73 -15.05
N PRO A 300 1.53 20.65 -16.31
CA PRO A 300 2.90 20.21 -16.58
C PRO A 300 3.97 21.04 -15.87
N GLY A 301 3.73 22.36 -15.65
CA GLY A 301 4.63 23.25 -14.95
C GLY A 301 4.85 22.92 -13.48
N GLU A 302 3.80 22.46 -12.77
CA GLU A 302 3.89 22.03 -11.38
C GLU A 302 4.74 20.75 -11.27
N ARG A 303 4.53 19.79 -12.16
CA ARG A 303 5.35 18.58 -12.22
C ARG A 303 6.82 18.88 -12.50
N HIS A 304 7.10 19.81 -13.41
CA HIS A 304 8.48 20.23 -13.73
C HIS A 304 9.19 20.86 -12.51
N ARG A 305 8.51 21.67 -11.69
CA ARG A 305 9.08 22.23 -10.45
C ARG A 305 9.43 21.13 -9.45
N ARG A 306 8.59 20.09 -9.29
CA ARG A 306 8.86 18.92 -8.43
C ARG A 306 10.10 18.16 -8.88
N VAL A 307 10.24 17.90 -10.17
CA VAL A 307 11.43 17.25 -10.75
C VAL A 307 12.70 18.03 -10.46
N LYS A 308 12.69 19.35 -10.65
CA LYS A 308 13.86 20.20 -10.31
C LYS A 308 14.23 20.09 -8.82
N ARG A 309 13.24 20.06 -7.93
CA ARG A 309 13.46 19.89 -6.47
C ARG A 309 14.05 18.52 -6.16
N ALA A 310 13.48 17.44 -6.72
CA ALA A 310 13.97 16.09 -6.53
C ALA A 310 15.42 15.89 -7.00
N ARG A 311 15.78 16.44 -8.17
CA ARG A 311 17.15 16.40 -8.70
C ARG A 311 18.15 17.15 -7.80
N ARG A 312 17.77 18.31 -7.25
CA ARG A 312 18.62 19.06 -6.30
C ARG A 312 18.83 18.30 -4.99
N ALA A 313 17.79 17.70 -4.44
CA ALA A 313 17.89 16.88 -3.22
C ALA A 313 18.76 15.63 -3.42
N GLY A 314 18.66 14.96 -4.58
CA GLY A 314 19.52 13.82 -4.93
C GLY A 314 20.98 14.19 -5.21
N ALA A 315 21.26 15.41 -5.67
CA ALA A 315 22.63 15.90 -5.86
C ALA A 315 23.32 16.19 -4.50
N ILE A 316 22.58 16.69 -3.52
CA ILE A 316 23.09 16.95 -2.16
C ILE A 316 23.40 15.63 -1.43
N GLY A 317 22.56 14.59 -1.60
CA GLY A 317 22.77 13.28 -0.97
C GLY A 317 23.89 12.42 -1.55
N ARG A 318 24.50 12.82 -2.70
CA ARG A 318 25.70 12.15 -3.26
C ARG A 318 27.01 12.86 -2.93
N ALA A 319 26.94 14.04 -2.33
CA ALA A 319 28.09 14.84 -1.96
C ALA A 319 28.39 14.81 -0.45
N ALA A 320 27.58 14.09 0.32
CA ALA A 320 27.75 13.82 1.72
C ALA A 320 28.01 12.31 1.96
#